data_24697734234b95484c504702e28a1133
#
_entry.id   24697734234b95484c504702e28a1133
#
_cell.length_a   1.000
_cell.length_b   1.000
_cell.length_c   1.000
_cell.angle_alpha   90.00
_cell.angle_beta   90.00
_cell.angle_gamma   90.00
#
_symmetry.space_group_name_H-M   'P 1'
#
loop_
_entity.id
_entity.type
_entity.pdbx_description
1 polymer ?
#
loop_
_entity_poly.entity_id
_entity_poly.type
_entity_poly.pdbx_seq_one_letter_code
_entity_poly.pdbx_strand_id
1 'polypeptide(L)'
;LSRRFAACFRDKRHPGFVEYRVEDLVRQRIMGLALGYEDLNDHDALRHDLIFGLASGRLSGGRANCAALAGKSTLNRLERSGHKADRYCRIIADHEALATLFVTLFLDQHEHAPARIVLDVDATDDRIHGHQEGRAFHGYYGHNCYLPLYIFFCGCRPLGKSFLTHIDV
;
A
#
# COMPACT_ATOMS: atom_id res chain seq x y z
N LEU A 1 10.77 6.34 4.72
CA LEU A 1 9.76 5.28 4.51
C LEU A 1 9.31 5.28 3.05
N SER A 2 8.65 6.34 2.53
CA SER A 2 8.08 6.40 1.17
C SER A 2 9.07 6.06 0.06
N ARG A 3 10.33 6.50 0.16
CA ARG A 3 11.39 6.18 -0.81
C ARG A 3 11.71 4.69 -0.85
N ARG A 4 11.72 4.02 0.30
CA ARG A 4 11.95 2.57 0.38
C ARG A 4 10.81 1.78 -0.25
N PHE A 5 9.56 2.17 0.04
CA PHE A 5 8.41 1.57 -0.63
C PHE A 5 8.43 1.85 -2.14
N ALA A 6 8.72 3.07 -2.57
CA ALA A 6 8.77 3.42 -3.99
C ALA A 6 9.83 2.60 -4.76
N ALA A 7 10.91 2.20 -4.10
CA ALA A 7 11.94 1.35 -4.70
C ALA A 7 11.46 -0.08 -5.03
N CYS A 8 10.36 -0.53 -4.43
CA CYS A 8 9.72 -1.80 -4.74
C CYS A 8 8.82 -1.74 -6.00
N PHE A 9 8.79 -0.62 -6.70
CA PHE A 9 8.00 -0.45 -7.91
C PHE A 9 8.89 -0.11 -9.10
N ARG A 10 8.56 -0.65 -10.26
CA ARG A 10 9.16 -0.30 -11.55
C ARG A 10 8.19 0.55 -12.34
N ASP A 11 8.58 1.79 -12.61
CA ASP A 11 7.78 2.73 -13.38
C ASP A 11 8.12 2.63 -14.87
N LYS A 12 7.18 2.13 -15.66
CA LYS A 12 7.28 2.03 -17.14
C LYS A 12 6.52 3.13 -17.87
N ARG A 13 6.08 4.16 -17.16
CA ARG A 13 5.47 5.33 -17.78
C ARG A 13 6.55 6.12 -18.53
N HIS A 14 6.14 6.78 -19.63
CA HIS A 14 7.05 7.66 -20.35
C HIS A 14 7.39 8.88 -19.48
N PRO A 15 8.67 9.20 -19.22
CA PRO A 15 9.07 10.25 -18.27
C PRO A 15 8.44 11.62 -18.55
N GLY A 16 8.32 11.97 -19.85
CA GLY A 16 7.72 13.24 -20.29
C GLY A 16 6.23 13.40 -19.92
N PHE A 17 5.53 12.32 -19.56
CA PHE A 17 4.11 12.34 -19.16
C PHE A 17 3.88 12.05 -17.69
N VAL A 18 4.94 11.85 -16.88
CA VAL A 18 4.83 11.61 -15.44
C VAL A 18 4.66 12.95 -14.73
N GLU A 19 3.48 13.20 -14.17
CA GLU A 19 3.21 14.35 -13.29
C GLU A 19 3.59 14.02 -11.84
N TYR A 20 3.20 12.82 -11.38
CA TYR A 20 3.44 12.33 -10.02
C TYR A 20 4.37 11.13 -10.10
N ARG A 21 5.56 11.23 -9.49
CA ARG A 21 6.50 10.11 -9.39
C ARG A 21 5.93 9.05 -8.47
N VAL A 22 6.41 7.82 -8.58
CA VAL A 22 5.97 6.72 -7.71
C VAL A 22 6.18 7.07 -6.24
N GLU A 23 7.29 7.71 -5.89
CA GLU A 23 7.55 8.15 -4.51
C GLU A 23 6.50 9.15 -4.00
N ASP A 24 6.04 10.08 -4.85
CA ASP A 24 5.02 11.06 -4.52
C ASP A 24 3.67 10.35 -4.26
N LEU A 25 3.31 9.39 -5.11
CA LEU A 25 2.09 8.60 -4.98
C LEU A 25 2.10 7.74 -3.71
N VAL A 26 3.19 7.04 -3.47
CA VAL A 26 3.38 6.22 -2.25
C VAL A 26 3.30 7.08 -1.01
N ARG A 27 3.98 8.24 -0.98
CA ARG A 27 3.93 9.16 0.15
C ARG A 27 2.53 9.66 0.41
N GLN A 28 1.84 10.11 -0.64
CA GLN A 28 0.44 10.56 -0.54
C GLN A 28 -0.46 9.47 0.03
N ARG A 29 -0.29 8.22 -0.43
CA ARG A 29 -1.11 7.10 0.04
C ARG A 29 -0.82 6.75 1.50
N ILE A 30 0.45 6.70 1.90
CA ILE A 30 0.85 6.48 3.30
C ILE A 30 0.26 7.56 4.20
N MET A 31 0.33 8.83 3.80
CA MET A 31 -0.24 9.93 4.60
C MET A 31 -1.77 9.85 4.67
N GLY A 32 -2.44 9.47 3.56
CA GLY A 32 -3.88 9.24 3.55
C GLY A 32 -4.29 8.18 4.55
N LEU A 33 -3.66 7.00 4.50
CA LEU A 33 -3.93 5.91 5.43
C LEU A 33 -3.65 6.30 6.89
N ALA A 34 -2.54 6.99 7.15
CA ALA A 34 -2.18 7.44 8.50
C ALA A 34 -3.18 8.46 9.09
N LEU A 35 -3.89 9.19 8.24
CA LEU A 35 -4.91 10.16 8.63
C LEU A 35 -6.34 9.58 8.59
N GLY A 36 -6.50 8.29 8.29
CA GLY A 36 -7.80 7.61 8.27
C GLY A 36 -8.56 7.71 6.94
N TYR A 37 -7.92 8.18 5.87
CA TYR A 37 -8.50 8.21 4.52
C TYR A 37 -8.17 6.92 3.77
N GLU A 38 -8.94 5.87 4.02
CA GLU A 38 -8.74 4.57 3.39
C GLU A 38 -9.27 4.53 1.96
N ASP A 39 -10.40 5.22 1.70
CA ASP A 39 -11.01 5.25 0.38
C ASP A 39 -10.22 6.15 -0.58
N LEU A 40 -9.92 5.61 -1.76
CA LEU A 40 -9.28 6.38 -2.82
C LEU A 40 -10.14 7.53 -3.34
N ASN A 41 -11.47 7.45 -3.19
CA ASN A 41 -12.37 8.54 -3.61
C ASN A 41 -12.10 9.84 -2.86
N ASP A 42 -11.69 9.76 -1.60
CA ASP A 42 -11.36 10.94 -0.78
C ASP A 42 -10.22 11.76 -1.40
N HIS A 43 -9.33 11.10 -2.12
CA HIS A 43 -8.20 11.77 -2.76
C HIS A 43 -8.60 12.72 -3.91
N ASP A 44 -9.82 12.65 -4.42
CA ASP A 44 -10.30 13.65 -5.40
C ASP A 44 -10.56 15.01 -4.74
N ALA A 45 -10.90 15.04 -3.46
CA ALA A 45 -10.98 16.25 -2.65
C ALA A 45 -9.60 16.61 -2.03
N LEU A 46 -8.95 15.65 -1.38
CA LEU A 46 -7.68 15.82 -0.69
C LEU A 46 -6.55 16.35 -1.58
N ARG A 47 -6.59 16.08 -2.88
CA ARG A 47 -5.56 16.56 -3.83
C ARG A 47 -5.47 18.10 -3.91
N HIS A 48 -6.49 18.80 -3.42
CA HIS A 48 -6.56 20.26 -3.38
C HIS A 48 -6.37 20.83 -1.97
N ASP A 49 -6.25 19.98 -0.96
CA ASP A 49 -6.04 20.37 0.42
C ASP A 49 -4.57 20.75 0.66
N LEU A 50 -4.36 21.97 1.15
CA LEU A 50 -3.01 22.51 1.37
C LEU A 50 -2.29 21.84 2.54
N ILE A 51 -3.03 21.46 3.60
CA ILE A 51 -2.44 20.83 4.79
C ILE A 51 -2.03 19.40 4.42
N PHE A 52 -2.90 18.70 3.71
CA PHE A 52 -2.58 17.36 3.21
C PHE A 52 -1.43 17.39 2.19
N GLY A 53 -1.38 18.44 1.35
CA GLY A 53 -0.27 18.70 0.43
C GLY A 53 1.05 18.91 1.17
N LEU A 54 1.04 19.71 2.23
CA LEU A 54 2.21 19.95 3.10
C LEU A 54 2.68 18.64 3.75
N ALA A 55 1.76 17.88 4.36
CA ALA A 55 2.06 16.59 4.98
C ALA A 55 2.63 15.57 3.98
N SER A 56 2.13 15.60 2.75
CA SER A 56 2.60 14.77 1.64
C SER A 56 3.87 15.32 0.97
N GLY A 57 4.37 16.48 1.40
CA GLY A 57 5.60 17.10 0.87
C GLY A 57 5.47 17.68 -0.52
N ARG A 58 4.26 18.07 -0.94
CA ARG A 58 4.01 18.65 -2.26
C ARG A 58 2.87 19.65 -2.24
N LEU A 59 3.20 20.94 -2.49
CA LEU A 59 2.26 22.06 -2.40
C LEU A 59 1.76 22.55 -3.77
N SER A 60 2.37 22.11 -4.86
CA SER A 60 1.98 22.54 -6.22
C SER A 60 2.16 21.41 -7.22
N GLY A 61 1.38 21.43 -8.29
CA GLY A 61 1.59 20.58 -9.46
C GLY A 61 2.89 20.91 -10.17
N GLY A 62 3.47 19.95 -10.85
CA GLY A 62 4.65 20.15 -11.69
C GLY A 62 4.31 20.80 -13.02
N ARG A 63 3.04 20.81 -13.42
CA ARG A 63 2.52 21.43 -14.65
C ARG A 63 1.40 22.42 -14.33
N ALA A 64 1.27 23.43 -15.19
CA ALA A 64 0.11 24.30 -15.17
C ALA A 64 -1.18 23.46 -15.24
N ASN A 65 -2.17 23.81 -14.45
CA ASN A 65 -3.47 23.13 -14.32
C ASN A 65 -3.44 21.72 -13.69
N CYS A 66 -2.30 21.25 -13.15
CA CYS A 66 -2.27 20.05 -12.33
C CYS A 66 -2.39 20.41 -10.85
N ALA A 67 -3.19 19.63 -10.12
CA ALA A 67 -3.25 19.75 -8.67
C ALA A 67 -1.91 19.32 -8.03
N ALA A 68 -1.67 19.77 -6.81
CA ALA A 68 -0.47 19.41 -6.07
C ALA A 68 -0.33 17.88 -5.92
N LEU A 69 -1.42 17.20 -5.64
CA LEU A 69 -1.47 15.77 -5.39
C LEU A 69 -2.30 15.02 -6.43
N ALA A 70 -2.10 13.74 -6.50
CA ALA A 70 -2.79 12.86 -7.43
C ALA A 70 -4.24 12.61 -6.99
N GLY A 71 -5.16 12.50 -7.96
CA GLY A 71 -6.52 12.04 -7.70
C GLY A 71 -6.62 10.50 -7.70
N LYS A 72 -7.81 10.01 -7.34
CA LYS A 72 -8.13 8.59 -7.19
C LYS A 72 -7.69 7.70 -8.35
N SER A 73 -7.93 8.14 -9.59
CA SER A 73 -7.59 7.33 -10.78
C SER A 73 -6.09 7.07 -10.92
N THR A 74 -5.25 7.99 -10.46
CA THR A 74 -3.80 7.83 -10.51
C THR A 74 -3.31 6.93 -9.37
N LEU A 75 -3.86 7.09 -8.16
CA LEU A 75 -3.58 6.22 -7.03
C LEU A 75 -4.08 4.79 -7.26
N ASN A 76 -5.24 4.62 -7.86
CA ASN A 76 -5.77 3.31 -8.23
C ASN A 76 -4.83 2.53 -9.16
N ARG A 77 -4.12 3.23 -10.09
CA ARG A 77 -3.11 2.59 -10.92
C ARG A 77 -1.86 2.16 -10.15
N LEU A 78 -1.56 2.80 -9.04
CA LEU A 78 -0.51 2.36 -8.13
C LEU A 78 -0.95 1.11 -7.36
N GLU A 79 -2.13 1.11 -6.76
CA GLU A 79 -2.65 0.00 -5.94
C GLU A 79 -2.98 -1.25 -6.77
N ARG A 80 -3.43 -1.06 -8.01
CA ARG A 80 -3.65 -2.15 -8.96
C ARG A 80 -2.41 -2.55 -9.75
N SER A 81 -1.23 -2.15 -9.31
CA SER A 81 0.01 -2.54 -9.97
C SER A 81 0.22 -4.04 -9.80
N GLY A 82 0.15 -4.78 -10.90
CA GLY A 82 0.39 -6.22 -10.96
C GLY A 82 1.83 -6.55 -11.36
N HIS A 83 2.11 -7.83 -11.56
CA HIS A 83 3.43 -8.32 -11.99
C HIS A 83 3.83 -7.91 -13.42
N LYS A 84 2.87 -7.52 -14.25
CA LYS A 84 3.10 -7.14 -15.65
C LYS A 84 2.45 -5.79 -15.96
N ALA A 85 3.17 -4.97 -16.74
CA ALA A 85 2.59 -3.74 -17.25
C ALA A 85 1.56 -4.06 -18.35
N ASP A 86 0.44 -3.36 -18.29
CA ASP A 86 -0.58 -3.35 -19.33
C ASP A 86 -0.72 -1.95 -19.98
N ARG A 87 -1.76 -1.76 -20.77
CA ARG A 87 -2.05 -0.47 -21.42
C ARG A 87 -2.32 0.66 -20.41
N TYR A 88 -2.94 0.33 -19.28
CA TYR A 88 -3.41 1.30 -18.28
C TYR A 88 -2.56 1.32 -17.02
N CYS A 89 -2.04 0.15 -16.60
CA CYS A 89 -1.21 -0.01 -15.41
C CYS A 89 0.25 -0.21 -15.82
N ARG A 90 1.02 0.88 -15.83
CA ARG A 90 2.44 0.88 -16.22
C ARG A 90 3.40 0.97 -15.02
N ILE A 91 2.86 1.03 -13.83
CA ILE A 91 3.61 0.87 -12.59
C ILE A 91 3.52 -0.61 -12.24
N ILE A 92 4.66 -1.25 -12.00
CA ILE A 92 4.76 -2.68 -11.68
C ILE A 92 5.22 -2.79 -10.25
N ALA A 93 4.46 -3.50 -9.41
CA ALA A 93 4.88 -3.85 -8.07
C ALA A 93 5.79 -5.08 -8.09
N ASP A 94 6.82 -5.04 -7.27
CA ASP A 94 7.65 -6.18 -6.92
C ASP A 94 7.19 -6.68 -5.54
N HIS A 95 6.32 -7.68 -5.53
CA HIS A 95 5.71 -8.18 -4.30
C HIS A 95 6.72 -8.84 -3.36
N GLU A 96 7.76 -9.48 -3.90
CA GLU A 96 8.84 -10.06 -3.10
C GLU A 96 9.67 -8.96 -2.42
N ALA A 97 10.00 -7.90 -3.17
CA ALA A 97 10.68 -6.74 -2.61
C ALA A 97 9.83 -6.04 -1.53
N LEU A 98 8.51 -5.95 -1.72
CA LEU A 98 7.59 -5.42 -0.72
C LEU A 98 7.57 -6.28 0.54
N ALA A 99 7.43 -7.60 0.41
CA ALA A 99 7.46 -8.52 1.55
C ALA A 99 8.78 -8.41 2.33
N THR A 100 9.91 -8.41 1.61
CA THR A 100 11.24 -8.23 2.20
C THR A 100 11.39 -6.88 2.89
N LEU A 101 10.81 -5.82 2.33
CA LEU A 101 10.84 -4.49 2.93
C LEU A 101 10.17 -4.45 4.30
N PHE A 102 9.03 -5.12 4.48
CA PHE A 102 8.37 -5.19 5.79
C PHE A 102 9.26 -5.85 6.84
N VAL A 103 9.89 -6.98 6.50
CA VAL A 103 10.86 -7.65 7.39
C VAL A 103 12.01 -6.70 7.73
N THR A 104 12.55 -6.00 6.73
CA THR A 104 13.65 -5.06 6.93
C THR A 104 13.23 -3.89 7.83
N LEU A 105 12.02 -3.36 7.64
CA LEU A 105 11.49 -2.29 8.50
C LEU A 105 11.33 -2.76 9.95
N PHE A 106 10.92 -4.01 10.16
CA PHE A 106 10.86 -4.59 11.49
C PHE A 106 12.26 -4.70 12.11
N LEU A 107 13.24 -5.21 11.38
CA LEU A 107 14.62 -5.36 11.87
C LEU A 107 15.25 -4.01 12.20
N ASP A 108 15.00 -2.98 11.40
CA ASP A 108 15.51 -1.61 11.63
C ASP A 108 14.97 -0.95 12.91
N GLN A 109 13.89 -1.47 13.50
CA GLN A 109 13.36 -1.00 14.78
C GLN A 109 14.18 -1.50 15.98
N HIS A 110 15.08 -2.46 15.75
CA HIS A 110 15.84 -3.11 16.81
C HIS A 110 17.32 -2.78 16.69
N GLU A 111 17.87 -2.19 17.73
CA GLU A 111 19.31 -1.89 17.82
C GLU A 111 20.16 -3.17 17.90
N HIS A 112 19.58 -4.23 18.48
CA HIS A 112 20.17 -5.56 18.59
C HIS A 112 19.12 -6.60 18.23
N ALA A 113 19.56 -7.77 17.77
CA ALA A 113 18.64 -8.88 17.45
C ALA A 113 17.79 -9.23 18.69
N PRO A 114 16.46 -9.23 18.60
CA PRO A 114 15.62 -9.57 19.75
C PRO A 114 15.82 -11.04 20.13
N ALA A 115 15.93 -11.33 21.44
CA ALA A 115 16.08 -12.68 21.95
C ALA A 115 14.86 -13.56 21.66
N ARG A 116 13.69 -12.96 21.47
CA ARG A 116 12.42 -13.63 21.14
C ARG A 116 11.57 -12.73 20.26
N ILE A 117 11.00 -13.33 19.23
CA ILE A 117 9.99 -12.71 18.38
C ILE A 117 8.67 -13.46 18.59
N VAL A 118 7.60 -12.74 18.89
CA VAL A 118 6.26 -13.30 18.96
C VAL A 118 5.56 -12.95 17.65
N LEU A 119 5.10 -13.98 16.94
CA LEU A 119 4.28 -13.84 15.75
C LEU A 119 2.84 -14.09 16.15
N ASP A 120 1.97 -13.15 15.85
CA ASP A 120 0.53 -13.30 15.92
C ASP A 120 0.03 -13.56 14.50
N VAL A 121 -0.61 -14.69 14.28
CA VAL A 121 -1.05 -15.15 12.96
C VAL A 121 -2.57 -15.23 12.97
N ASP A 122 -3.20 -14.39 12.17
CA ASP A 122 -4.65 -14.28 12.11
C ASP A 122 -5.16 -14.45 10.68
N ALA A 123 -6.13 -15.34 10.50
CA ALA A 123 -6.84 -15.53 9.24
C ALA A 123 -8.16 -14.77 9.30
N THR A 124 -8.30 -13.75 8.48
CA THR A 124 -9.49 -12.91 8.45
C THR A 124 -10.44 -13.37 7.36
N ASP A 125 -11.72 -13.53 7.72
CA ASP A 125 -12.79 -13.81 6.77
C ASP A 125 -13.16 -12.54 5.98
N ASP A 126 -12.78 -12.50 4.71
CA ASP A 126 -13.16 -11.44 3.78
C ASP A 126 -14.28 -11.96 2.86
N ARG A 127 -15.52 -11.68 3.25
CA ARG A 127 -16.71 -12.18 2.57
C ARG A 127 -16.84 -11.58 1.17
N ILE A 128 -17.03 -12.45 0.18
CA ILE A 128 -17.16 -12.08 -1.21
C ILE A 128 -18.62 -12.06 -1.64
N HIS A 129 -18.99 -10.97 -2.30
CA HIS A 129 -20.26 -10.85 -2.99
C HIS A 129 -20.06 -11.04 -4.50
N GLY A 130 -20.85 -11.96 -5.09
CA GLY A 130 -20.78 -12.25 -6.52
C GLY A 130 -19.75 -13.32 -6.92
N HIS A 131 -19.27 -13.25 -8.18
CA HIS A 131 -18.44 -14.28 -8.81
C HIS A 131 -17.00 -13.78 -9.04
N GLN A 132 -16.29 -13.46 -7.95
CA GLN A 132 -14.88 -13.03 -8.04
C GLN A 132 -13.96 -14.24 -8.23
N GLU A 133 -12.90 -14.04 -9.00
CA GLU A 133 -11.89 -15.08 -9.24
C GLU A 133 -11.10 -15.38 -7.95
N GLY A 134 -10.70 -16.64 -7.78
CA GLY A 134 -9.92 -17.06 -6.60
C GLY A 134 -10.72 -17.20 -5.30
N ARG A 135 -12.07 -17.02 -5.35
CA ARG A 135 -12.91 -17.28 -4.17
C ARG A 135 -12.98 -18.77 -3.85
N ALA A 136 -13.05 -19.09 -2.58
CA ALA A 136 -13.34 -20.45 -2.10
C ALA A 136 -14.54 -20.45 -1.17
N PHE A 137 -15.30 -21.56 -1.17
CA PHE A 137 -16.36 -21.76 -0.18
C PHE A 137 -15.73 -22.23 1.13
N HIS A 138 -15.97 -21.48 2.19
CA HIS A 138 -15.49 -21.85 3.53
C HIS A 138 -16.60 -22.51 4.34
N GLY A 139 -16.46 -23.82 4.63
CA GLY A 139 -17.51 -24.61 5.28
C GLY A 139 -17.89 -24.14 6.69
N TYR A 140 -16.94 -23.60 7.43
CA TYR A 140 -17.19 -23.07 8.78
C TYR A 140 -18.01 -21.77 8.74
N TYR A 141 -17.67 -20.85 7.82
CA TYR A 141 -18.38 -19.58 7.68
C TYR A 141 -19.65 -19.68 6.82
N GLY A 142 -19.83 -20.77 6.04
CA GLY A 142 -21.02 -21.01 5.24
C GLY A 142 -21.18 -20.10 4.01
N HIS A 143 -20.11 -19.44 3.56
CA HIS A 143 -20.13 -18.54 2.39
C HIS A 143 -18.81 -18.56 1.62
N ASN A 144 -18.83 -17.95 0.43
CA ASN A 144 -17.60 -17.74 -0.33
C ASN A 144 -16.83 -16.55 0.24
N CYS A 145 -15.55 -16.73 0.47
CA CYS A 145 -14.66 -15.69 0.98
C CYS A 145 -13.25 -15.82 0.40
N TYR A 146 -12.47 -14.77 0.55
CA TYR A 146 -11.03 -14.86 0.64
C TYR A 146 -10.66 -15.07 2.12
N LEU A 147 -9.55 -15.74 2.35
CA LEU A 147 -9.06 -16.00 3.71
C LEU A 147 -7.60 -15.51 3.81
N PRO A 148 -7.37 -14.20 3.72
CA PRO A 148 -6.02 -13.68 3.85
C PRO A 148 -5.45 -13.98 5.23
N LEU A 149 -4.21 -14.43 5.25
CA LEU A 149 -3.45 -14.69 6.47
C LEU A 149 -2.63 -13.45 6.81
N TYR A 150 -2.94 -12.84 7.94
CA TYR A 150 -2.18 -11.71 8.48
C TYR A 150 -1.18 -12.19 9.53
N ILE A 151 0.05 -11.72 9.39
CA ILE A 151 1.11 -12.00 10.35
C ILE A 151 1.53 -10.69 11.01
N PHE A 152 1.39 -10.61 12.32
CA PHE A 152 1.78 -9.46 13.11
C PHE A 152 3.02 -9.80 13.94
N PHE A 153 3.99 -8.89 13.94
CA PHE A 153 5.11 -8.97 14.86
C PHE A 153 4.78 -8.20 16.12
N CYS A 154 4.71 -8.89 17.24
CA CYS A 154 4.59 -8.27 18.55
C CYS A 154 5.97 -7.98 19.10
N GLY A 155 6.45 -6.76 18.95
CA GLY A 155 7.65 -6.29 19.64
C GLY A 155 7.36 -6.06 21.12
N CYS A 156 8.38 -6.23 21.98
CA CYS A 156 8.28 -6.04 23.42
C CYS A 156 8.11 -4.56 23.86
N ARG A 157 7.69 -3.65 23.00
CA ARG A 157 7.37 -2.25 23.33
C ARG A 157 5.91 -1.96 23.02
N PRO A 158 5.23 -1.14 23.84
CA PRO A 158 3.78 -0.91 23.77
C PRO A 158 3.33 -0.04 22.57
N LEU A 159 4.18 0.22 21.60
CA LEU A 159 3.91 1.05 20.42
C LEU A 159 4.02 0.21 19.13
N GLY A 160 2.90 -0.35 18.72
CA GLY A 160 2.69 -0.73 17.34
C GLY A 160 2.76 -2.22 17.05
N LYS A 161 1.63 -2.78 16.71
CA LYS A 161 1.53 -4.00 15.92
C LYS A 161 2.10 -3.65 14.53
N SER A 162 3.19 -4.26 14.13
CA SER A 162 3.71 -4.13 12.78
C SER A 162 3.04 -5.18 11.90
N PHE A 163 2.43 -4.72 10.85
CA PHE A 163 1.71 -5.53 9.88
C PHE A 163 2.68 -6.19 8.91
N LEU A 164 2.54 -7.49 8.65
CA LEU A 164 3.33 -8.18 7.64
C LEU A 164 2.58 -9.27 6.89
N THR A 165 2.56 -9.09 5.61
CA THR A 165 2.31 -10.00 4.50
C THR A 165 1.01 -10.79 4.44
N HIS A 166 0.36 -10.61 3.32
CA HIS A 166 -0.58 -11.53 2.71
C HIS A 166 0.20 -12.72 2.14
N ILE A 167 -0.13 -13.93 2.58
CA ILE A 167 0.30 -15.16 1.93
C ILE A 167 -0.93 -15.70 1.20
N ASP A 168 -0.89 -15.73 -0.13
CA ASP A 168 -1.87 -16.47 -0.93
C ASP A 168 -1.66 -17.96 -0.65
N VAL A 169 -2.67 -18.63 -0.10
CA VAL A 169 -2.71 -20.08 0.11
C VAL A 169 -3.53 -20.69 -1.01
#